data_3ce7403a5afd3b1b031ed75dbbcf2f52
#
_entry.id   3ce7403a5afd3b1b031ed75dbbcf2f52
#
_cell.length_a   1.000
_cell.length_b   1.000
_cell.length_c   1.000
_cell.angle_alpha   90.00
_cell.angle_beta   90.00
_cell.angle_gamma   90.00
#
_symmetry.space_group_name_H-M   'P 1'
#
loop_
_entity.id
_entity.type
_entity.pdbx_description
1 polymer ?
#
loop_
_entity_poly.entity_id
_entity_poly.type
_entity_poly.pdbx_seq_one_letter_code
_entity_poly.pdbx_strand_id
1 'polypeptide(L)'
;MSWTVMPTFETHERAHEEFSWELPDEFNPAVDFLRKHDDTSRTALRYEDPDSGLETYSFDDLDERSDRLAAALADRGVEAGDRVGVVVPQKPQNPITHLANWKLGAVSVPLTVLFGRDALQYRLEDSDATAVVVDPSVREAIEEIRDDCPSLEIVIELGDADTVTGDADAFDELLAAAEPGIDVYDATPETPTAIMYTSGSTGPPKGVRHSHALWLGRAAAAYNYFDHGLEPGAATLWTPADWAWGAALGGTLFAAWHHGCTVVGWPRDGFDPEDAYALMERHDVTTAFMPPTALRLLMAVDDPEQAYDLSLETLASAGEPLTSEVVDWVEETFADVAINEFYGQTELNLVVGNSANWFETQPGSMGKPFPGYEVRVLDPETRTELPTGEVGELAVKPGDRRVFFDEYWKRPEKTAEKRTDDGWFLTDDLVYRDDDGYLWFVSRADDVILTSGYRVGPMEVEEAILHHPEAEQAGVVGVPDETRGEAIKAYVQPATDDYDSDRLRTEIRELVRDRLAEYEYPKHIAFVDELPTTSTGKIQRRSLRE
;
A
#
# COMPACT_ATOMS: atom_id res chain seq x y z
N MET A 1 -23.88 16.33 -8.76
CA MET A 1 -22.81 15.36 -8.46
C MET A 1 -21.60 16.14 -8.07
N SER A 2 -21.00 15.81 -6.94
CA SER A 2 -19.73 16.41 -6.53
C SER A 2 -18.64 16.06 -7.56
N TRP A 3 -17.69 16.94 -7.75
CA TRP A 3 -16.56 16.73 -8.65
C TRP A 3 -15.73 15.50 -8.24
N THR A 4 -15.31 14.70 -9.21
CA THR A 4 -14.35 13.61 -9.04
C THR A 4 -13.22 13.75 -10.04
N VAL A 5 -12.02 13.34 -9.65
CA VAL A 5 -10.82 13.50 -10.49
C VAL A 5 -10.84 12.60 -11.73
N MET A 6 -11.54 11.45 -11.65
CA MET A 6 -11.61 10.48 -12.73
C MET A 6 -13.05 10.35 -13.23
N PRO A 7 -13.34 10.77 -14.45
CA PRO A 7 -14.63 10.53 -15.08
C PRO A 7 -14.73 9.08 -15.57
N THR A 8 -15.95 8.58 -15.75
CA THR A 8 -16.21 7.25 -16.31
C THR A 8 -16.02 7.25 -17.82
N PHE A 9 -15.27 6.30 -18.34
CA PHE A 9 -15.07 6.04 -19.77
C PHE A 9 -15.59 4.66 -20.13
N GLU A 10 -16.10 4.52 -21.37
CA GLU A 10 -16.65 3.25 -21.85
C GLU A 10 -15.55 2.20 -22.13
N THR A 11 -14.36 2.63 -22.54
CA THR A 11 -13.23 1.74 -22.86
C THR A 11 -11.92 2.33 -22.36
N HIS A 12 -10.94 1.46 -22.14
CA HIS A 12 -9.59 1.83 -21.75
C HIS A 12 -8.90 2.73 -22.77
N GLU A 13 -9.07 2.47 -24.07
CA GLU A 13 -8.49 3.28 -25.15
C GLU A 13 -9.02 4.71 -25.10
N ARG A 14 -10.36 4.87 -24.95
CA ARG A 14 -10.97 6.21 -24.83
C ARG A 14 -10.47 6.92 -23.56
N ALA A 15 -10.34 6.19 -22.45
CA ALA A 15 -9.81 6.77 -21.23
C ALA A 15 -8.38 7.29 -21.43
N HIS A 16 -7.52 6.56 -22.14
CA HIS A 16 -6.17 7.01 -22.46
C HIS A 16 -6.11 8.20 -23.44
N GLU A 17 -7.03 8.27 -24.39
CA GLU A 17 -7.07 9.36 -25.38
C GLU A 17 -7.67 10.65 -24.82
N GLU A 18 -8.68 10.56 -23.96
CA GLU A 18 -9.52 11.70 -23.55
C GLU A 18 -9.18 12.21 -22.13
N PHE A 19 -8.61 11.35 -21.25
CA PHE A 19 -8.29 11.77 -19.89
C PHE A 19 -7.09 12.71 -19.84
N SER A 20 -7.26 13.79 -19.11
CA SER A 20 -6.18 14.69 -18.71
C SER A 20 -6.35 15.08 -17.24
N TRP A 21 -5.23 15.25 -16.56
CA TRP A 21 -5.27 15.73 -15.18
C TRP A 21 -5.77 17.17 -15.12
N GLU A 22 -6.95 17.35 -14.57
CA GLU A 22 -7.52 18.68 -14.28
C GLU A 22 -7.47 18.92 -12.77
N LEU A 23 -6.27 19.22 -12.26
CA LEU A 23 -6.08 19.52 -10.86
C LEU A 23 -6.56 20.94 -10.55
N PRO A 24 -7.36 21.15 -9.49
CA PRO A 24 -7.83 22.48 -9.10
C PRO A 24 -6.66 23.39 -8.67
N ASP A 25 -6.79 24.69 -8.84
CA ASP A 25 -5.78 25.66 -8.42
C ASP A 25 -5.62 25.70 -6.89
N GLU A 26 -6.72 25.56 -6.15
CA GLU A 26 -6.77 25.45 -4.70
C GLU A 26 -7.24 24.04 -4.35
N PHE A 27 -6.47 23.34 -3.51
CA PHE A 27 -6.80 21.98 -3.12
C PHE A 27 -6.25 21.64 -1.72
N ASN A 28 -7.18 21.39 -0.79
CA ASN A 28 -6.87 20.81 0.51
C ASN A 28 -7.59 19.46 0.65
N PRO A 29 -6.87 18.34 0.87
CA PRO A 29 -7.48 17.01 0.93
C PRO A 29 -8.56 16.89 1.99
N ALA A 30 -8.41 17.55 3.15
CA ALA A 30 -9.42 17.49 4.20
C ALA A 30 -10.75 18.13 3.77
N VAL A 31 -10.69 19.22 2.98
CA VAL A 31 -11.90 19.85 2.41
C VAL A 31 -12.51 18.98 1.32
N ASP A 32 -11.68 18.41 0.46
CA ASP A 32 -12.15 17.52 -0.62
C ASP A 32 -12.86 16.28 -0.05
N PHE A 33 -12.25 15.61 0.91
CA PHE A 33 -12.81 14.37 1.47
C PHE A 33 -14.06 14.60 2.32
N LEU A 34 -14.15 15.72 3.03
CA LEU A 34 -15.20 15.90 4.03
C LEU A 34 -16.31 16.85 3.59
N ARG A 35 -16.01 17.93 2.85
CA ARG A 35 -16.93 19.06 2.65
C ARG A 35 -17.52 19.17 1.23
N LYS A 36 -16.98 18.44 0.24
CA LYS A 36 -17.45 18.59 -1.16
C LYS A 36 -18.75 17.83 -1.47
N HIS A 37 -19.16 16.91 -0.61
CA HIS A 37 -20.31 16.03 -0.86
C HIS A 37 -21.64 16.75 -0.64
N ASP A 38 -22.64 16.39 -1.46
CA ASP A 38 -23.99 16.98 -1.40
C ASP A 38 -24.68 16.67 -0.05
N ASP A 39 -24.33 15.53 0.59
CA ASP A 39 -24.83 15.09 1.89
C ASP A 39 -23.67 14.61 2.77
N THR A 40 -23.23 15.45 3.67
CA THR A 40 -22.12 15.19 4.61
C THR A 40 -22.56 14.50 5.91
N SER A 41 -23.88 14.35 6.10
CA SER A 41 -24.45 13.59 7.23
C SER A 41 -24.39 12.07 7.02
N ARG A 42 -24.02 11.60 5.81
CA ARG A 42 -23.83 10.18 5.51
C ARG A 42 -22.66 9.59 6.30
N THR A 43 -22.74 8.30 6.56
CA THR A 43 -21.64 7.55 7.19
C THR A 43 -20.41 7.53 6.30
N ALA A 44 -19.29 8.06 6.82
CA ALA A 44 -17.98 8.01 6.21
C ALA A 44 -17.15 6.83 6.75
N LEU A 45 -17.27 6.55 8.06
CA LEU A 45 -16.52 5.49 8.74
C LEU A 45 -17.44 4.67 9.63
N ARG A 46 -17.38 3.36 9.49
CA ARG A 46 -17.87 2.38 10.47
C ARG A 46 -16.65 1.82 11.18
N TYR A 47 -16.56 2.04 12.47
CA TYR A 47 -15.47 1.56 13.30
C TYR A 47 -15.98 0.44 14.20
N GLU A 48 -15.41 -0.75 14.07
CA GLU A 48 -15.69 -1.88 14.93
C GLU A 48 -14.50 -2.16 15.83
N ASP A 49 -14.68 -1.90 17.11
CA ASP A 49 -13.69 -2.20 18.13
C ASP A 49 -14.05 -3.51 18.83
N PRO A 50 -13.10 -4.46 18.99
CA PRO A 50 -13.38 -5.73 19.65
C PRO A 50 -13.95 -5.60 21.06
N ASP A 51 -13.61 -4.56 21.80
CA ASP A 51 -13.96 -4.35 23.19
C ASP A 51 -15.19 -3.42 23.37
N SER A 52 -15.28 -2.33 22.59
CA SER A 52 -16.32 -1.30 22.73
C SER A 52 -17.49 -1.44 21.74
N GLY A 53 -17.32 -2.26 20.69
CA GLY A 53 -18.35 -2.51 19.69
C GLY A 53 -18.33 -1.55 18.51
N LEU A 54 -19.50 -1.38 17.84
CA LEU A 54 -19.62 -0.60 16.61
C LEU A 54 -19.89 0.89 16.91
N GLU A 55 -19.07 1.75 16.33
CA GLU A 55 -19.28 3.19 16.25
C GLU A 55 -19.38 3.63 14.78
N THR A 56 -20.12 4.69 14.52
CA THR A 56 -20.27 5.27 13.18
C THR A 56 -19.97 6.75 13.20
N TYR A 57 -19.27 7.22 12.19
CA TYR A 57 -18.89 8.61 12.00
C TYR A 57 -19.38 9.08 10.63
N SER A 58 -20.11 10.18 10.60
CA SER A 58 -20.44 10.89 9.36
C SER A 58 -19.24 11.70 8.86
N PHE A 59 -19.31 12.22 7.64
CA PHE A 59 -18.33 13.19 7.15
C PHE A 59 -18.33 14.46 8.02
N ASP A 60 -19.50 14.92 8.52
CA ASP A 60 -19.60 16.05 9.46
C ASP A 60 -18.90 15.75 10.79
N ASP A 61 -19.06 14.54 11.36
CA ASP A 61 -18.40 14.16 12.61
C ASP A 61 -16.88 14.17 12.48
N LEU A 62 -16.36 13.67 11.34
CA LEU A 62 -14.92 13.66 11.08
C LEU A 62 -14.38 15.08 10.82
N ASP A 63 -15.17 15.91 10.16
CA ASP A 63 -14.83 17.32 9.93
C ASP A 63 -14.72 18.08 11.24
N GLU A 64 -15.71 17.98 12.12
CA GLU A 64 -15.71 18.63 13.44
C GLU A 64 -14.54 18.14 14.30
N ARG A 65 -14.32 16.81 14.39
CA ARG A 65 -13.25 16.24 15.22
C ARG A 65 -11.87 16.63 14.72
N SER A 66 -11.66 16.63 13.40
CA SER A 66 -10.39 17.07 12.83
C SER A 66 -10.17 18.58 12.93
N ASP A 67 -11.22 19.41 12.92
CA ASP A 67 -11.13 20.83 13.27
C ASP A 67 -10.65 21.04 14.72
N ARG A 68 -11.24 20.31 15.67
CA ARG A 68 -10.87 20.37 17.09
C ARG A 68 -9.41 19.94 17.31
N LEU A 69 -8.99 18.83 16.70
CA LEU A 69 -7.60 18.40 16.80
C LEU A 69 -6.63 19.39 16.17
N ALA A 70 -6.98 19.97 15.02
CA ALA A 70 -6.17 20.99 14.37
C ALA A 70 -6.02 22.23 15.26
N ALA A 71 -7.09 22.70 15.90
CA ALA A 71 -7.02 23.80 16.85
C ALA A 71 -6.11 23.45 18.05
N ALA A 72 -6.24 22.25 18.61
CA ALA A 72 -5.42 21.79 19.72
C ALA A 72 -3.92 21.67 19.37
N LEU A 73 -3.60 21.23 18.14
CA LEU A 73 -2.22 21.19 17.63
C LEU A 73 -1.65 22.59 17.42
N ALA A 74 -2.43 23.51 16.84
CA ALA A 74 -2.03 24.91 16.66
C ALA A 74 -1.76 25.61 17.99
N ASP A 75 -2.61 25.41 19.01
CA ASP A 75 -2.42 25.97 20.36
C ASP A 75 -1.13 25.45 21.04
N ARG A 76 -0.63 24.30 20.60
CA ARG A 76 0.66 23.71 21.06
C ARG A 76 1.85 24.10 20.21
N GLY A 77 1.64 24.92 19.18
CA GLY A 77 2.70 25.46 18.35
C GLY A 77 3.01 24.67 17.08
N VAL A 78 2.14 23.73 16.66
CA VAL A 78 2.27 23.10 15.34
C VAL A 78 1.90 24.11 14.28
N GLU A 79 2.82 24.35 13.34
CA GLU A 79 2.68 25.30 12.24
C GLU A 79 2.64 24.61 10.87
N ALA A 80 2.27 25.35 9.84
CA ALA A 80 2.32 24.85 8.46
C ALA A 80 3.74 24.43 8.08
N GLY A 81 3.87 23.24 7.51
CA GLY A 81 5.14 22.62 7.14
C GLY A 81 5.78 21.78 8.24
N ASP A 82 5.28 21.79 9.47
CA ASP A 82 5.72 20.87 10.53
C ASP A 82 5.34 19.42 10.19
N ARG A 83 6.11 18.46 10.71
CA ARG A 83 5.86 17.04 10.51
C ARG A 83 5.23 16.47 11.77
N VAL A 84 4.09 15.79 11.57
CA VAL A 84 3.34 15.15 12.65
C VAL A 84 3.29 13.65 12.39
N GLY A 85 3.91 12.87 13.27
CA GLY A 85 3.86 11.41 13.23
C GLY A 85 2.45 10.90 13.57
N VAL A 86 2.00 9.88 12.85
CA VAL A 86 0.71 9.22 13.09
C VAL A 86 0.98 7.74 13.29
N VAL A 87 1.04 7.30 14.56
CA VAL A 87 1.32 5.91 14.95
C VAL A 87 0.05 5.31 15.56
N VAL A 88 -0.96 5.19 14.72
CA VAL A 88 -2.33 4.80 15.11
C VAL A 88 -2.84 3.74 14.13
N PRO A 89 -3.35 2.58 14.61
CA PRO A 89 -3.90 1.54 13.74
C PRO A 89 -5.23 1.98 13.11
N GLN A 90 -6.04 1.04 12.62
CA GLN A 90 -7.34 1.32 11.98
C GLN A 90 -8.40 1.84 12.97
N LYS A 91 -8.09 2.93 13.66
CA LYS A 91 -8.98 3.65 14.59
C LYS A 91 -9.40 5.00 14.00
N PRO A 92 -10.55 5.58 14.41
CA PRO A 92 -11.00 6.89 13.92
C PRO A 92 -9.97 8.00 14.08
N GLN A 93 -9.14 7.93 15.12
CA GLN A 93 -8.10 8.91 15.42
C GLN A 93 -6.98 8.95 14.35
N ASN A 94 -6.79 7.85 13.60
CA ASN A 94 -5.83 7.83 12.49
C ASN A 94 -6.21 8.86 11.41
N PRO A 95 -7.33 8.72 10.69
CA PRO A 95 -7.70 9.70 9.67
C PRO A 95 -7.99 11.08 10.26
N ILE A 96 -8.55 11.20 11.47
CA ILE A 96 -8.77 12.50 12.13
C ILE A 96 -7.45 13.26 12.26
N THR A 97 -6.35 12.57 12.60
CA THR A 97 -5.02 13.19 12.70
C THR A 97 -4.49 13.65 11.34
N HIS A 98 -4.61 12.83 10.31
CA HIS A 98 -4.22 13.23 8.95
C HIS A 98 -4.99 14.45 8.46
N LEU A 99 -6.31 14.46 8.64
CA LEU A 99 -7.19 15.56 8.26
C LEU A 99 -6.85 16.84 9.03
N ALA A 100 -6.59 16.75 10.34
CA ALA A 100 -6.17 17.88 11.16
C ALA A 100 -4.85 18.47 10.68
N ASN A 101 -3.86 17.61 10.38
CA ASN A 101 -2.57 18.04 9.85
C ASN A 101 -2.74 18.85 8.55
N TRP A 102 -3.55 18.36 7.61
CA TRP A 102 -3.75 19.06 6.33
C TRP A 102 -4.57 20.34 6.48
N LYS A 103 -5.48 20.41 7.44
CA LYS A 103 -6.19 21.66 7.77
C LYS A 103 -5.24 22.74 8.29
N LEU A 104 -4.14 22.35 8.93
CA LEU A 104 -3.08 23.26 9.40
C LEU A 104 -2.00 23.51 8.34
N GLY A 105 -1.96 22.75 7.24
CA GLY A 105 -0.85 22.75 6.31
C GLY A 105 0.38 21.99 6.81
N ALA A 106 0.23 21.19 7.88
CA ALA A 106 1.28 20.32 8.40
C ALA A 106 1.40 19.02 7.57
N VAL A 107 2.56 18.38 7.65
CA VAL A 107 2.92 17.20 6.88
C VAL A 107 2.77 15.94 7.73
N SER A 108 1.95 15.01 7.29
CA SER A 108 1.75 13.73 7.98
C SER A 108 2.93 12.78 7.77
N VAL A 109 3.32 12.06 8.83
CA VAL A 109 4.28 10.94 8.75
C VAL A 109 3.55 9.68 9.22
N PRO A 110 2.90 8.93 8.31
CA PRO A 110 2.18 7.71 8.67
C PRO A 110 3.17 6.62 9.08
N LEU A 111 2.95 6.03 10.26
CA LEU A 111 3.79 5.00 10.87
C LEU A 111 2.91 3.90 11.46
N THR A 112 3.34 2.65 11.32
CA THR A 112 2.60 1.52 11.89
C THR A 112 2.97 1.27 13.35
N VAL A 113 2.01 0.80 14.14
CA VAL A 113 2.23 0.32 15.51
C VAL A 113 3.11 -0.93 15.58
N LEU A 114 3.33 -1.59 14.44
CA LEU A 114 4.21 -2.77 14.32
C LEU A 114 5.70 -2.41 14.31
N PHE A 115 6.04 -1.13 14.20
CA PHE A 115 7.45 -0.72 14.27
C PHE A 115 7.97 -0.80 15.70
N GLY A 116 9.09 -1.49 15.86
CA GLY A 116 9.86 -1.45 17.09
C GLY A 116 10.54 -0.09 17.31
N ARG A 117 11.09 0.11 18.50
CA ARG A 117 11.72 1.33 18.99
C ARG A 117 12.68 1.98 17.98
N ASP A 118 13.66 1.24 17.49
CA ASP A 118 14.69 1.77 16.58
C ASP A 118 14.11 2.24 15.24
N ALA A 119 13.05 1.56 14.76
CA ALA A 119 12.36 1.91 13.53
C ALA A 119 11.51 3.18 13.68
N LEU A 120 10.89 3.38 14.84
CA LEU A 120 10.17 4.62 15.18
C LEU A 120 11.15 5.78 15.35
N GLN A 121 12.21 5.60 16.15
CA GLN A 121 13.26 6.60 16.37
C GLN A 121 13.80 7.12 15.05
N TYR A 122 14.27 6.22 14.18
CA TYR A 122 14.85 6.61 12.91
C TYR A 122 13.92 7.50 12.07
N ARG A 123 12.62 7.14 11.99
CA ARG A 123 11.66 7.86 11.15
C ARG A 123 11.24 9.20 11.73
N LEU A 124 11.07 9.30 13.04
CA LEU A 124 10.74 10.55 13.73
C LEU A 124 11.92 11.52 13.70
N GLU A 125 13.15 11.03 13.89
CA GLU A 125 14.37 11.83 13.80
C GLU A 125 14.64 12.27 12.36
N ASP A 126 14.64 11.35 11.36
CA ASP A 126 14.92 11.68 9.96
C ASP A 126 13.89 12.65 9.37
N SER A 127 12.63 12.55 9.78
CA SER A 127 11.58 13.49 9.36
C SER A 127 11.62 14.84 10.08
N ASP A 128 12.41 15.00 11.13
CA ASP A 128 12.34 16.12 12.09
C ASP A 128 10.89 16.30 12.60
N ALA A 129 10.23 15.23 13.02
CA ALA A 129 8.85 15.29 13.51
C ALA A 129 8.76 16.19 14.75
N THR A 130 7.84 17.17 14.72
CA THR A 130 7.60 18.11 15.83
C THR A 130 6.61 17.55 16.83
N ALA A 131 5.63 16.81 16.33
CA ALA A 131 4.59 16.16 17.11
C ALA A 131 4.40 14.71 16.70
N VAL A 132 3.82 13.89 17.59
CA VAL A 132 3.37 12.54 17.27
C VAL A 132 2.06 12.24 17.99
N VAL A 133 1.11 11.63 17.28
CA VAL A 133 -0.11 11.03 17.83
C VAL A 133 0.07 9.53 17.86
N VAL A 134 -0.11 8.92 19.02
CA VAL A 134 0.26 7.52 19.25
C VAL A 134 -0.85 6.69 19.88
N ASP A 135 -0.95 5.45 19.44
CA ASP A 135 -1.71 4.42 20.14
C ASP A 135 -1.03 4.03 21.46
N PRO A 136 -1.76 3.73 22.54
CA PRO A 136 -1.19 3.29 23.81
C PRO A 136 -0.22 2.12 23.69
N SER A 137 -0.40 1.22 22.71
CA SER A 137 0.48 0.05 22.50
C SER A 137 1.94 0.39 22.19
N VAL A 138 2.21 1.60 21.68
CA VAL A 138 3.57 2.06 21.35
C VAL A 138 4.09 3.18 22.26
N ARG A 139 3.32 3.58 23.27
CA ARG A 139 3.66 4.69 24.16
C ARG A 139 5.01 4.53 24.85
N GLU A 140 5.31 3.35 25.36
CA GLU A 140 6.59 3.06 26.04
C GLU A 140 7.77 3.23 25.07
N ALA A 141 7.65 2.74 23.84
CA ALA A 141 8.68 2.89 22.80
C ALA A 141 8.95 4.37 22.47
N ILE A 142 7.89 5.19 22.38
CA ILE A 142 8.01 6.63 22.14
C ILE A 142 8.70 7.34 23.30
N GLU A 143 8.36 7.01 24.56
CA GLU A 143 9.01 7.58 25.73
C GLU A 143 10.52 7.29 25.76
N GLU A 144 10.90 6.06 25.44
CA GLU A 144 12.32 5.65 25.43
C GLU A 144 13.16 6.37 24.36
N ILE A 145 12.56 6.76 23.22
CA ILE A 145 13.29 7.41 22.11
C ILE A 145 13.21 8.94 22.13
N ARG A 146 12.41 9.52 23.02
CA ARG A 146 12.10 10.95 23.01
C ARG A 146 13.33 11.83 23.10
N ASP A 147 14.26 11.48 23.98
CA ASP A 147 15.52 12.21 24.16
C ASP A 147 16.44 12.15 22.93
N ASP A 148 16.28 11.11 22.10
CA ASP A 148 17.03 10.90 20.86
C ASP A 148 16.37 11.58 19.64
N CYS A 149 15.15 12.10 19.80
CA CYS A 149 14.39 12.83 18.77
C CYS A 149 14.25 14.33 19.16
N PRO A 150 15.28 15.15 18.97
CA PRO A 150 15.33 16.53 19.52
C PRO A 150 14.26 17.47 18.98
N SER A 151 13.66 17.17 17.83
CA SER A 151 12.55 17.95 17.26
C SER A 151 11.19 17.57 17.83
N LEU A 152 11.08 16.42 18.51
CA LEU A 152 9.80 15.88 19.00
C LEU A 152 9.43 16.54 20.34
N GLU A 153 8.65 17.61 20.25
CA GLU A 153 8.22 18.40 21.41
C GLU A 153 6.87 17.93 21.96
N ILE A 154 5.96 17.48 21.09
CA ILE A 154 4.56 17.19 21.41
C ILE A 154 4.27 15.69 21.22
N VAL A 155 3.79 15.05 22.28
CA VAL A 155 3.31 13.66 22.25
C VAL A 155 1.85 13.64 22.68
N ILE A 156 0.98 13.12 21.82
CA ILE A 156 -0.45 12.96 22.09
C ILE A 156 -0.75 11.47 22.09
N GLU A 157 -1.25 10.96 23.18
CA GLU A 157 -1.65 9.55 23.34
C GLU A 157 -3.17 9.41 23.23
N LEU A 158 -3.64 8.36 22.55
CA LEU A 158 -5.07 8.06 22.47
C LEU A 158 -5.63 7.69 23.85
N GLY A 159 -6.79 8.21 24.18
CA GLY A 159 -7.48 8.00 25.45
C GLY A 159 -7.79 9.30 26.20
N ASP A 160 -8.33 9.13 27.40
CA ASP A 160 -8.65 10.23 28.32
C ASP A 160 -7.53 10.47 29.35
N ALA A 161 -7.64 11.54 30.13
CA ALA A 161 -6.65 11.93 31.14
C ALA A 161 -6.41 10.88 32.25
N ASP A 162 -7.35 9.96 32.48
CA ASP A 162 -7.20 8.93 33.50
C ASP A 162 -6.38 7.73 32.99
N THR A 163 -6.31 7.55 31.66
CA THR A 163 -5.61 6.44 30.98
C THR A 163 -4.22 6.83 30.51
N VAL A 164 -4.02 8.09 30.11
CA VAL A 164 -2.74 8.60 29.60
C VAL A 164 -1.73 8.80 30.73
N THR A 165 -0.49 8.40 30.51
CA THR A 165 0.58 8.43 31.51
C THR A 165 1.73 9.37 31.11
N GLY A 166 2.48 9.84 32.12
CA GLY A 166 3.65 10.70 31.89
C GLY A 166 3.27 12.13 31.53
N ASP A 167 3.95 12.70 30.54
CA ASP A 167 3.80 14.08 30.08
C ASP A 167 3.14 14.18 28.69
N ALA A 168 2.53 13.08 28.20
CA ALA A 168 1.73 13.11 26.98
C ALA A 168 0.39 13.80 27.21
N ASP A 169 -0.10 14.49 26.19
CA ASP A 169 -1.45 15.02 26.17
C ASP A 169 -2.46 13.89 25.85
N ALA A 170 -3.61 13.90 26.50
CA ALA A 170 -4.70 12.97 26.24
C ALA A 170 -5.51 13.42 25.00
N PHE A 171 -5.63 12.58 24.01
CA PHE A 171 -6.33 12.90 22.76
C PHE A 171 -7.76 13.36 22.99
N ASP A 172 -8.53 12.62 23.82
CA ASP A 172 -9.94 12.92 24.05
C ASP A 172 -10.16 14.22 24.82
N GLU A 173 -9.26 14.56 25.77
CA GLU A 173 -9.26 15.83 26.48
C GLU A 173 -8.96 17.02 25.53
N LEU A 174 -8.03 16.82 24.58
CA LEU A 174 -7.73 17.82 23.58
C LEU A 174 -8.94 18.14 22.70
N LEU A 175 -9.63 17.11 22.23
CA LEU A 175 -10.84 17.29 21.43
C LEU A 175 -11.96 17.95 22.24
N ALA A 176 -12.12 17.56 23.50
CA ALA A 176 -13.16 18.13 24.38
C ALA A 176 -12.91 19.61 24.71
N ALA A 177 -11.66 20.02 24.85
CA ALA A 177 -11.29 21.38 25.20
C ALA A 177 -11.26 22.36 24.02
N ALA A 178 -10.99 21.87 22.81
CA ALA A 178 -10.87 22.71 21.62
C ALA A 178 -12.22 23.02 20.99
N GLU A 179 -12.36 24.22 20.42
CA GLU A 179 -13.54 24.60 19.64
C GLU A 179 -13.29 24.25 18.15
N PRO A 180 -14.31 23.75 17.41
CA PRO A 180 -14.18 23.50 15.97
C PRO A 180 -14.24 24.82 15.18
N GLY A 181 -13.91 24.74 13.87
CA GLY A 181 -14.06 25.87 12.93
C GLY A 181 -12.80 26.71 12.79
N ILE A 182 -11.65 26.02 12.66
CA ILE A 182 -10.39 26.68 12.33
C ILE A 182 -10.42 27.26 10.91
N ASP A 183 -9.62 28.28 10.65
CA ASP A 183 -9.30 28.71 9.30
C ASP A 183 -8.40 27.67 8.65
N VAL A 184 -8.97 26.90 7.68
CA VAL A 184 -8.22 25.86 6.98
C VAL A 184 -7.12 26.51 6.14
N TYR A 185 -5.93 25.91 6.17
CA TYR A 185 -4.77 26.37 5.41
C TYR A 185 -5.06 26.47 3.92
N ASP A 186 -4.75 27.61 3.31
CA ASP A 186 -4.87 27.84 1.87
C ASP A 186 -3.83 27.01 1.12
N ALA A 187 -4.24 25.84 0.67
CA ALA A 187 -3.37 24.84 0.06
C ALA A 187 -3.59 24.75 -1.45
N THR A 188 -2.53 24.35 -2.13
CA THR A 188 -2.54 24.02 -3.56
C THR A 188 -2.21 22.53 -3.75
N PRO A 189 -2.37 21.98 -4.96
CA PRO A 189 -1.92 20.61 -5.26
C PRO A 189 -0.45 20.35 -4.95
N GLU A 190 0.41 21.37 -4.95
CA GLU A 190 1.84 21.27 -4.63
C GLU A 190 2.17 21.39 -3.13
N THR A 191 1.22 21.73 -2.30
CA THR A 191 1.43 21.81 -0.83
C THR A 191 1.89 20.45 -0.29
N PRO A 192 2.97 20.37 0.49
CA PRO A 192 3.42 19.11 1.08
C PRO A 192 2.34 18.46 1.95
N THR A 193 2.15 17.14 1.81
CA THR A 193 1.08 16.42 2.50
C THR A 193 1.58 15.30 3.40
N ALA A 194 2.57 14.53 2.94
CA ALA A 194 3.06 13.38 3.69
C ALA A 194 4.53 13.08 3.38
N ILE A 195 5.20 12.45 4.35
CA ILE A 195 6.48 11.75 4.18
C ILE A 195 6.23 10.28 4.50
N MET A 196 6.22 9.44 3.47
CA MET A 196 6.01 8.00 3.60
C MET A 196 7.35 7.28 3.51
N TYR A 197 7.67 6.45 4.51
CA TYR A 197 8.95 5.73 4.53
C TYR A 197 8.86 4.40 3.78
N THR A 198 9.83 4.19 2.88
CA THR A 198 10.00 2.92 2.16
C THR A 198 11.29 2.23 2.57
N SER A 199 11.22 0.91 2.75
CA SER A 199 12.42 0.08 2.95
C SER A 199 13.18 0.00 1.64
N GLY A 200 14.31 0.70 1.54
CA GLY A 200 15.19 0.55 0.37
C GLY A 200 15.89 -0.82 0.40
N SER A 201 16.14 -1.41 -0.77
CA SER A 201 16.97 -2.61 -0.93
C SER A 201 18.40 -2.41 -0.40
N THR A 202 18.87 -1.17 -0.37
CA THR A 202 20.20 -0.78 0.13
C THR A 202 20.12 0.37 1.11
N GLY A 203 20.57 0.13 2.35
CA GLY A 203 20.67 1.18 3.39
C GLY A 203 19.40 1.40 4.22
N PRO A 204 19.37 2.46 5.04
CA PRO A 204 18.22 2.78 5.88
C PRO A 204 17.00 3.21 5.06
N PRO A 205 15.78 3.13 5.63
CA PRO A 205 14.56 3.58 4.97
C PRO A 205 14.67 5.01 4.46
N LYS A 206 13.99 5.30 3.34
CA LYS A 206 13.96 6.63 2.73
C LYS A 206 12.58 7.24 2.90
N GLY A 207 12.51 8.47 3.39
CA GLY A 207 11.28 9.25 3.40
C GLY A 207 10.96 9.75 1.98
N VAL A 208 9.78 9.42 1.49
CA VAL A 208 9.26 9.87 0.20
C VAL A 208 8.28 11.00 0.48
N ARG A 209 8.67 12.23 0.11
CA ARG A 209 7.82 13.41 0.30
C ARG A 209 6.83 13.56 -0.85
N HIS A 210 5.58 13.78 -0.50
CA HIS A 210 4.46 13.97 -1.41
C HIS A 210 3.77 15.31 -1.20
N SER A 211 3.15 15.82 -2.27
CA SER A 211 2.22 16.93 -2.25
C SER A 211 0.76 16.47 -2.20
N HIS A 212 -0.16 17.42 -1.99
CA HIS A 212 -1.60 17.16 -1.91
C HIS A 212 -2.17 16.45 -3.15
N ALA A 213 -1.61 16.69 -4.35
CA ALA A 213 -2.03 16.01 -5.57
C ALA A 213 -1.86 14.48 -5.55
N LEU A 214 -1.02 13.92 -4.64
CA LEU A 214 -0.94 12.48 -4.39
C LEU A 214 -2.33 11.85 -4.22
N TRP A 215 -3.18 12.47 -3.42
CA TRP A 215 -4.48 11.91 -3.06
C TRP A 215 -5.43 11.86 -4.26
N LEU A 216 -5.36 12.83 -5.16
CA LEU A 216 -6.10 12.80 -6.42
C LEU A 216 -5.60 11.68 -7.34
N GLY A 217 -4.27 11.49 -7.42
CA GLY A 217 -3.69 10.38 -8.16
C GLY A 217 -4.15 9.03 -7.65
N ARG A 218 -4.25 8.86 -6.32
CA ARG A 218 -4.76 7.62 -5.70
C ARG A 218 -6.24 7.42 -5.92
N ALA A 219 -7.04 8.47 -5.81
CA ALA A 219 -8.48 8.39 -6.03
C ALA A 219 -8.83 8.03 -7.49
N ALA A 220 -8.09 8.57 -8.46
CA ALA A 220 -8.24 8.21 -9.88
C ALA A 220 -7.90 6.74 -10.14
N ALA A 221 -6.77 6.26 -9.59
CA ALA A 221 -6.37 4.86 -9.74
C ALA A 221 -7.38 3.92 -9.06
N ALA A 222 -7.84 4.25 -7.83
CA ALA A 222 -8.79 3.45 -7.08
C ALA A 222 -10.11 3.27 -7.84
N TYR A 223 -10.61 4.32 -8.47
CA TYR A 223 -11.80 4.24 -9.31
C TYR A 223 -11.66 3.19 -10.41
N ASN A 224 -10.46 3.05 -10.99
CA ASN A 224 -10.21 2.10 -12.07
C ASN A 224 -10.06 0.65 -11.55
N TYR A 225 -9.22 0.40 -10.54
CA TYR A 225 -9.02 -0.97 -10.07
C TYR A 225 -10.15 -1.50 -9.17
N PHE A 226 -11.04 -0.64 -8.70
CA PHE A 226 -12.32 -1.04 -8.11
C PHE A 226 -13.48 -1.05 -9.13
N ASP A 227 -13.15 -1.20 -10.41
CA ASP A 227 -14.10 -1.38 -11.51
C ASP A 227 -15.21 -0.32 -11.56
N HIS A 228 -14.84 0.94 -11.30
CA HIS A 228 -15.77 2.07 -11.28
C HIS A 228 -16.92 1.95 -10.24
N GLY A 229 -16.78 1.01 -9.29
CA GLY A 229 -17.79 0.70 -8.28
C GLY A 229 -17.83 1.68 -7.09
N LEU A 230 -17.04 2.77 -7.11
CA LEU A 230 -17.02 3.76 -6.03
C LEU A 230 -18.20 4.74 -6.12
N GLU A 231 -19.40 4.20 -5.91
CA GLU A 231 -20.64 5.00 -5.94
C GLU A 231 -20.93 5.63 -4.57
N PRO A 232 -21.15 6.97 -4.50
CA PRO A 232 -21.41 7.66 -3.24
C PRO A 232 -22.60 7.08 -2.46
N GLY A 233 -22.36 6.67 -1.22
CA GLY A 233 -23.38 6.15 -0.32
C GLY A 233 -23.88 4.73 -0.63
N ALA A 234 -23.38 4.09 -1.69
CA ALA A 234 -23.67 2.69 -2.01
C ALA A 234 -22.48 1.78 -1.67
N ALA A 235 -21.27 2.16 -2.06
CA ALA A 235 -20.09 1.35 -1.80
C ALA A 235 -19.64 1.43 -0.33
N THR A 236 -19.34 0.27 0.25
CA THR A 236 -18.66 0.10 1.53
C THR A 236 -17.32 -0.58 1.30
N LEU A 237 -16.23 0.09 1.68
CA LEU A 237 -14.89 -0.38 1.45
C LEU A 237 -14.25 -0.92 2.73
N TRP A 238 -13.44 -1.96 2.59
CA TRP A 238 -12.61 -2.47 3.66
C TRP A 238 -11.26 -2.95 3.16
N THR A 239 -10.26 -2.95 4.04
CA THR A 239 -8.95 -3.57 3.83
C THR A 239 -8.42 -4.10 5.16
N PRO A 240 -7.82 -5.31 5.17
CA PRO A 240 -7.06 -5.76 6.33
C PRO A 240 -5.69 -5.08 6.47
N ALA A 241 -5.21 -4.38 5.46
CA ALA A 241 -3.90 -3.73 5.49
C ALA A 241 -3.91 -2.50 6.40
N ASP A 242 -2.79 -2.28 7.11
CA ASP A 242 -2.61 -1.16 8.02
C ASP A 242 -2.71 0.18 7.29
N TRP A 243 -3.41 1.15 7.86
CA TRP A 243 -3.55 2.51 7.31
C TRP A 243 -2.26 3.34 7.34
N ALA A 244 -1.15 2.82 7.85
CA ALA A 244 0.17 3.41 7.63
C ALA A 244 0.70 3.18 6.20
N TRP A 245 0.11 2.24 5.42
CA TRP A 245 0.55 1.91 4.07
C TRP A 245 -0.23 2.65 3.01
N GLY A 246 0.49 3.11 1.99
CA GLY A 246 -0.07 3.96 0.95
C GLY A 246 -1.28 3.38 0.21
N ALA A 247 -1.32 2.07 -0.06
CA ALA A 247 -2.45 1.42 -0.72
C ALA A 247 -3.70 1.40 0.18
N ALA A 248 -3.54 1.12 1.46
CA ALA A 248 -4.64 1.11 2.42
C ALA A 248 -5.11 2.55 2.76
N LEU A 249 -4.18 3.44 3.14
CA LEU A 249 -4.50 4.81 3.52
C LEU A 249 -5.03 5.63 2.35
N GLY A 250 -4.30 5.65 1.23
CA GLY A 250 -4.64 6.50 0.09
C GLY A 250 -5.51 5.82 -0.95
N GLY A 251 -5.21 4.53 -1.24
CA GLY A 251 -5.93 3.76 -2.27
C GLY A 251 -7.27 3.19 -1.81
N THR A 252 -7.48 3.04 -0.51
CA THR A 252 -8.76 2.54 0.04
C THR A 252 -9.47 3.63 0.84
N LEU A 253 -8.89 4.08 1.97
CA LEU A 253 -9.56 5.00 2.88
C LEU A 253 -9.85 6.37 2.23
N PHE A 254 -8.81 7.12 1.82
CA PHE A 254 -9.02 8.47 1.30
C PHE A 254 -9.57 8.50 -0.13
N ALA A 255 -9.28 7.47 -0.94
CA ALA A 255 -9.93 7.31 -2.23
C ALA A 255 -11.45 7.10 -2.08
N ALA A 256 -11.88 6.25 -1.14
CA ALA A 256 -13.30 6.08 -0.83
C ALA A 256 -13.96 7.41 -0.45
N TRP A 257 -13.31 8.19 0.41
CA TRP A 257 -13.87 9.47 0.84
C TRP A 257 -13.86 10.53 -0.26
N HIS A 258 -12.87 10.53 -1.16
CA HIS A 258 -12.94 11.35 -2.36
C HIS A 258 -14.20 11.07 -3.18
N HIS A 259 -14.59 9.81 -3.27
CA HIS A 259 -15.80 9.38 -3.98
C HIS A 259 -17.08 9.39 -3.11
N GLY A 260 -16.99 9.72 -1.82
CA GLY A 260 -18.13 9.80 -0.90
C GLY A 260 -18.67 8.43 -0.47
N CYS A 261 -17.81 7.43 -0.40
CA CYS A 261 -18.11 6.06 0.02
C CYS A 261 -17.84 5.85 1.52
N THR A 262 -18.42 4.79 2.09
CA THR A 262 -18.18 4.37 3.48
C THR A 262 -16.94 3.48 3.57
N VAL A 263 -16.17 3.60 4.65
CA VAL A 263 -15.03 2.72 4.95
C VAL A 263 -15.26 2.01 6.28
N VAL A 264 -14.80 0.77 6.39
CA VAL A 264 -14.78 0.02 7.65
C VAL A 264 -13.36 0.09 8.23
N GLY A 265 -13.25 0.51 9.49
CA GLY A 265 -12.04 0.45 10.29
C GLY A 265 -12.17 -0.66 11.34
N TRP A 266 -11.18 -1.53 11.42
CA TRP A 266 -11.18 -2.65 12.34
C TRP A 266 -9.75 -2.96 12.81
N PRO A 267 -9.32 -2.41 13.96
CA PRO A 267 -8.02 -2.72 14.54
C PRO A 267 -8.02 -4.16 15.07
N ARG A 268 -6.98 -4.90 14.80
CA ARG A 268 -6.86 -6.28 15.23
C ARG A 268 -5.41 -6.73 15.36
N ASP A 269 -5.19 -7.74 16.18
CA ASP A 269 -3.92 -8.44 16.29
C ASP A 269 -3.95 -9.68 15.36
N GLY A 270 -3.29 -9.59 14.22
CA GLY A 270 -3.23 -10.67 13.24
C GLY A 270 -4.43 -10.70 12.27
N PHE A 271 -4.49 -11.72 11.42
CA PHE A 271 -5.55 -11.95 10.44
C PHE A 271 -6.19 -13.32 10.64
N ASP A 272 -7.47 -13.33 11.00
CA ASP A 272 -8.29 -14.52 11.03
C ASP A 272 -9.28 -14.48 9.85
N PRO A 273 -9.30 -15.49 8.97
CA PRO A 273 -10.14 -15.49 7.78
C PRO A 273 -11.64 -15.61 8.09
N GLU A 274 -12.05 -16.35 9.14
CA GLU A 274 -13.47 -16.46 9.53
C GLU A 274 -13.98 -15.12 10.07
N ASP A 275 -13.19 -14.43 10.89
CA ASP A 275 -13.50 -13.09 11.39
C ASP A 275 -13.58 -12.08 10.25
N ALA A 276 -12.70 -12.19 9.23
CA ALA A 276 -12.71 -11.33 8.06
C ALA A 276 -14.00 -11.50 7.23
N TYR A 277 -14.44 -12.73 6.98
CA TYR A 277 -15.72 -12.99 6.32
C TYR A 277 -16.90 -12.47 7.14
N ALA A 278 -16.92 -12.74 8.44
CA ALA A 278 -17.98 -12.26 9.33
C ALA A 278 -18.04 -10.73 9.40
N LEU A 279 -16.89 -10.03 9.32
CA LEU A 279 -16.84 -8.57 9.22
C LEU A 279 -17.45 -8.09 7.89
N MET A 280 -17.04 -8.70 6.78
CA MET A 280 -17.55 -8.32 5.44
C MET A 280 -19.08 -8.48 5.36
N GLU A 281 -19.62 -9.57 5.90
CA GLU A 281 -21.07 -9.79 6.00
C GLU A 281 -21.76 -8.73 6.87
N ARG A 282 -21.25 -8.48 8.11
CA ARG A 282 -21.88 -7.53 9.06
C ARG A 282 -21.93 -6.10 8.56
N HIS A 283 -20.95 -5.71 7.73
CA HIS A 283 -20.83 -4.34 7.25
C HIS A 283 -21.31 -4.16 5.81
N ASP A 284 -21.84 -5.19 5.17
CA ASP A 284 -22.21 -5.17 3.74
C ASP A 284 -21.05 -4.64 2.88
N VAL A 285 -19.85 -5.21 3.06
CA VAL A 285 -18.67 -4.78 2.31
C VAL A 285 -18.84 -5.16 0.84
N THR A 286 -18.84 -4.15 -0.04
CA THR A 286 -18.96 -4.36 -1.50
C THR A 286 -17.61 -4.40 -2.19
N THR A 287 -16.61 -3.77 -1.60
CA THR A 287 -15.32 -3.52 -2.24
C THR A 287 -14.19 -3.70 -1.24
N ALA A 288 -13.21 -4.55 -1.55
CA ALA A 288 -12.10 -4.76 -0.63
C ALA A 288 -10.72 -4.73 -1.32
N PHE A 289 -9.75 -4.09 -0.66
CA PHE A 289 -8.34 -4.23 -1.00
C PHE A 289 -7.70 -5.27 -0.08
N MET A 290 -7.18 -6.34 -0.64
CA MET A 290 -6.55 -7.43 0.12
C MET A 290 -5.18 -7.79 -0.45
N PRO A 291 -4.11 -7.73 0.34
CA PRO A 291 -2.82 -8.28 -0.07
C PRO A 291 -2.93 -9.77 -0.43
N PRO A 292 -2.11 -10.30 -1.35
CA PRO A 292 -2.17 -11.71 -1.75
C PRO A 292 -2.08 -12.69 -0.58
N THR A 293 -1.32 -12.34 0.47
CA THR A 293 -1.24 -13.16 1.70
C THR A 293 -2.60 -13.27 2.40
N ALA A 294 -3.37 -12.19 2.49
CA ALA A 294 -4.71 -12.24 3.09
C ALA A 294 -5.67 -13.09 2.24
N LEU A 295 -5.61 -12.97 0.91
CA LEU A 295 -6.41 -13.80 0.01
C LEU A 295 -6.10 -15.30 0.19
N ARG A 296 -4.81 -15.67 0.25
CA ARG A 296 -4.41 -17.06 0.52
C ARG A 296 -4.94 -17.60 1.86
N LEU A 297 -5.03 -16.77 2.89
CA LEU A 297 -5.64 -17.17 4.16
C LEU A 297 -7.16 -17.35 4.05
N LEU A 298 -7.84 -16.52 3.26
CA LEU A 298 -9.27 -16.65 2.99
C LEU A 298 -9.60 -17.96 2.23
N MET A 299 -8.70 -18.44 1.36
CA MET A 299 -8.84 -19.72 0.66
C MET A 299 -8.91 -20.92 1.61
N ALA A 300 -8.44 -20.81 2.85
CA ALA A 300 -8.47 -21.91 3.81
C ALA A 300 -9.86 -22.17 4.42
N VAL A 301 -10.84 -21.28 4.18
CA VAL A 301 -12.22 -21.44 4.67
C VAL A 301 -13.03 -22.21 3.63
N ASP A 302 -13.63 -23.33 4.06
CA ASP A 302 -14.46 -24.17 3.19
C ASP A 302 -15.80 -23.46 2.87
N ASP A 303 -16.19 -23.47 1.58
CA ASP A 303 -17.50 -22.98 1.07
C ASP A 303 -17.94 -21.62 1.68
N PRO A 304 -17.12 -20.54 1.64
CA PRO A 304 -17.43 -19.28 2.31
C PRO A 304 -18.71 -18.61 1.77
N GLU A 305 -19.05 -18.75 0.50
CA GLU A 305 -20.29 -18.26 -0.12
C GLU A 305 -21.58 -18.90 0.44
N GLN A 306 -21.45 -20.11 1.02
CA GLN A 306 -22.58 -20.78 1.68
C GLN A 306 -22.64 -20.46 3.18
N ALA A 307 -21.50 -20.11 3.77
CA ALA A 307 -21.39 -19.81 5.20
C ALA A 307 -21.75 -18.36 5.54
N TYR A 308 -21.49 -17.42 4.61
CA TYR A 308 -21.65 -15.98 4.81
C TYR A 308 -22.49 -15.34 3.69
N ASP A 309 -23.33 -14.37 4.02
CA ASP A 309 -24.14 -13.57 3.07
C ASP A 309 -23.35 -12.33 2.64
N LEU A 310 -22.42 -12.52 1.68
CA LEU A 310 -21.49 -11.49 1.26
C LEU A 310 -22.10 -10.59 0.18
N SER A 311 -21.89 -9.29 0.32
CA SER A 311 -22.26 -8.26 -0.68
C SER A 311 -21.10 -7.86 -1.58
N LEU A 312 -20.02 -8.66 -1.62
CA LEU A 312 -18.78 -8.35 -2.31
C LEU A 312 -18.97 -8.29 -3.83
N GLU A 313 -18.51 -7.22 -4.45
CA GLU A 313 -18.57 -6.98 -5.90
C GLU A 313 -17.16 -6.92 -6.51
N THR A 314 -16.19 -6.34 -5.77
CA THR A 314 -14.83 -6.17 -6.27
C THR A 314 -13.79 -6.44 -5.20
N LEU A 315 -12.80 -7.25 -5.58
CA LEU A 315 -11.54 -7.44 -4.88
C LEU A 315 -10.40 -6.76 -5.63
N ALA A 316 -9.57 -6.04 -4.94
CA ALA A 316 -8.32 -5.52 -5.48
C ALA A 316 -7.14 -6.06 -4.69
N SER A 317 -6.04 -6.35 -5.36
CA SER A 317 -4.81 -6.86 -4.73
C SER A 317 -3.57 -6.14 -5.25
N ALA A 318 -2.56 -6.01 -4.42
CA ALA A 318 -1.30 -5.39 -4.79
C ALA A 318 -0.20 -5.71 -3.76
N GLY A 319 1.02 -5.33 -4.14
CA GLY A 319 2.18 -5.43 -3.26
C GLY A 319 3.08 -6.61 -3.60
N GLU A 320 2.49 -7.70 -4.02
CA GLU A 320 3.13 -8.90 -4.59
C GLU A 320 2.29 -9.32 -5.80
N PRO A 321 2.85 -10.04 -6.78
CA PRO A 321 2.05 -10.59 -7.86
C PRO A 321 0.95 -11.52 -7.36
N LEU A 322 -0.19 -11.40 -8.00
CA LEU A 322 -1.34 -12.23 -7.73
C LEU A 322 -1.22 -13.51 -8.55
N THR A 323 -1.08 -14.67 -7.89
CA THR A 323 -0.93 -15.95 -8.57
C THR A 323 -2.22 -16.37 -9.26
N SER A 324 -2.10 -17.15 -10.34
CA SER A 324 -3.27 -17.69 -11.05
C SER A 324 -4.17 -18.53 -10.12
N GLU A 325 -3.60 -19.24 -9.16
CA GLU A 325 -4.35 -20.03 -8.18
C GLU A 325 -5.33 -19.17 -7.37
N VAL A 326 -4.91 -17.97 -6.96
CA VAL A 326 -5.79 -17.05 -6.20
C VAL A 326 -6.87 -16.48 -7.11
N VAL A 327 -6.53 -16.13 -8.34
CA VAL A 327 -7.52 -15.62 -9.31
C VAL A 327 -8.57 -16.69 -9.63
N ASP A 328 -8.12 -17.90 -9.99
CA ASP A 328 -9.00 -19.04 -10.28
C ASP A 328 -9.92 -19.35 -9.08
N TRP A 329 -9.37 -19.31 -7.86
CA TRP A 329 -10.17 -19.51 -6.65
C TRP A 329 -11.26 -18.43 -6.46
N VAL A 330 -10.94 -17.15 -6.68
CA VAL A 330 -11.95 -16.07 -6.58
C VAL A 330 -13.04 -16.28 -7.62
N GLU A 331 -12.68 -16.57 -8.87
CA GLU A 331 -13.64 -16.79 -9.96
C GLU A 331 -14.52 -18.04 -9.73
N GLU A 332 -13.97 -19.11 -9.14
CA GLU A 332 -14.71 -20.33 -8.82
C GLU A 332 -15.61 -20.16 -7.58
N THR A 333 -15.15 -19.40 -6.58
CA THR A 333 -15.85 -19.24 -5.30
C THR A 333 -16.89 -18.13 -5.37
N PHE A 334 -16.61 -17.01 -6.04
CA PHE A 334 -17.46 -15.81 -6.06
C PHE A 334 -17.81 -15.44 -7.51
N ALA A 335 -18.88 -16.04 -8.04
CA ALA A 335 -19.21 -15.99 -9.47
C ALA A 335 -19.35 -14.59 -10.10
N ASP A 336 -19.65 -13.55 -9.29
CA ASP A 336 -19.91 -12.19 -9.77
C ASP A 336 -18.92 -11.16 -9.17
N VAL A 337 -17.82 -11.62 -8.56
CA VAL A 337 -16.80 -10.75 -7.96
C VAL A 337 -15.64 -10.56 -8.92
N ALA A 338 -15.36 -9.30 -9.28
CA ALA A 338 -14.18 -8.96 -10.05
C ALA A 338 -12.93 -8.97 -9.15
N ILE A 339 -11.82 -9.53 -9.66
CA ILE A 339 -10.51 -9.43 -8.99
C ILE A 339 -9.51 -8.69 -9.87
N ASN A 340 -8.95 -7.62 -9.35
CA ASN A 340 -8.02 -6.75 -10.06
C ASN A 340 -6.69 -6.62 -9.31
N GLU A 341 -5.60 -6.93 -9.97
CA GLU A 341 -4.26 -6.59 -9.48
C GLU A 341 -3.90 -5.18 -9.90
N PHE A 342 -3.19 -4.43 -9.05
CA PHE A 342 -2.62 -3.15 -9.41
C PHE A 342 -1.17 -3.02 -8.92
N TYR A 343 -0.41 -2.23 -9.65
CA TYR A 343 0.99 -1.95 -9.37
C TYR A 343 1.22 -0.46 -9.14
N GLY A 344 2.09 -0.19 -8.21
CA GLY A 344 2.63 1.11 -7.90
C GLY A 344 3.78 1.05 -6.92
N GLN A 345 4.37 2.19 -6.69
CA GLN A 345 5.42 2.38 -5.68
C GLN A 345 5.04 3.56 -4.80
N THR A 346 5.69 3.69 -3.66
CA THR A 346 5.53 4.87 -2.81
C THR A 346 5.83 6.14 -3.62
N GLU A 347 6.82 6.11 -4.49
CA GLU A 347 7.31 7.23 -5.28
C GLU A 347 6.40 7.67 -6.43
N LEU A 348 5.66 6.75 -7.03
CA LEU A 348 4.98 7.03 -8.31
C LEU A 348 3.46 6.87 -8.29
N ASN A 349 2.91 6.57 -7.14
CA ASN A 349 1.50 6.30 -7.04
C ASN A 349 1.10 4.90 -7.57
N LEU A 350 -0.16 4.70 -7.94
CA LEU A 350 -0.70 3.47 -8.51
C LEU A 350 -0.91 3.72 -10.00
N VAL A 351 -0.16 3.06 -10.86
CA VAL A 351 0.02 3.50 -12.26
C VAL A 351 -0.32 2.46 -13.31
N VAL A 352 -0.37 1.18 -12.91
CA VAL A 352 -0.72 0.05 -13.77
C VAL A 352 -1.70 -0.83 -13.00
N GLY A 353 -2.65 -1.43 -13.67
CA GLY A 353 -3.55 -2.37 -13.02
C GLY A 353 -4.52 -3.01 -13.99
N ASN A 354 -5.24 -3.97 -13.47
CA ASN A 354 -6.39 -4.58 -14.12
C ASN A 354 -7.66 -3.75 -13.82
N SER A 355 -8.62 -3.84 -14.70
CA SER A 355 -9.98 -3.34 -14.55
C SER A 355 -10.89 -4.21 -15.41
N ALA A 356 -11.62 -5.10 -14.78
CA ALA A 356 -12.46 -6.08 -15.46
C ALA A 356 -13.55 -5.43 -16.33
N ASN A 357 -13.95 -4.20 -15.99
CA ASN A 357 -14.88 -3.40 -16.79
C ASN A 357 -14.29 -2.96 -18.16
N TRP A 358 -12.98 -2.93 -18.30
CA TRP A 358 -12.34 -2.45 -19.53
C TRP A 358 -11.74 -3.57 -20.38
N PHE A 359 -11.15 -4.58 -19.74
CA PHE A 359 -10.47 -5.67 -20.43
C PHE A 359 -10.38 -6.90 -19.53
N GLU A 360 -10.21 -8.06 -20.13
CA GLU A 360 -10.05 -9.33 -19.41
C GLU A 360 -8.81 -9.29 -18.50
N THR A 361 -8.98 -9.63 -17.22
CA THR A 361 -7.86 -9.78 -16.30
C THR A 361 -7.01 -10.97 -16.72
N GLN A 362 -5.70 -10.75 -16.88
CA GLN A 362 -4.74 -11.82 -17.15
C GLN A 362 -4.05 -12.19 -15.84
N PRO A 363 -4.28 -13.41 -15.30
CA PRO A 363 -3.67 -13.84 -14.05
C PRO A 363 -2.14 -13.72 -14.06
N GLY A 364 -1.57 -13.12 -13.02
CA GLY A 364 -0.13 -12.87 -12.90
C GLY A 364 0.39 -11.67 -13.68
N SER A 365 -0.43 -10.99 -14.49
CA SER A 365 -0.04 -9.72 -15.11
C SER A 365 -0.31 -8.54 -14.19
N MET A 366 0.55 -7.55 -14.22
CA MET A 366 0.31 -6.25 -13.56
C MET A 366 -0.89 -5.49 -14.16
N GLY A 367 -1.43 -5.95 -15.30
CA GLY A 367 -2.45 -5.25 -16.07
C GLY A 367 -1.89 -4.26 -17.09
N LYS A 368 -2.64 -3.19 -17.36
CA LYS A 368 -2.29 -2.14 -18.31
C LYS A 368 -2.13 -0.78 -17.61
N PRO A 369 -1.42 0.18 -18.23
CA PRO A 369 -1.28 1.52 -17.66
C PRO A 369 -2.63 2.15 -17.38
N PHE A 370 -2.78 2.82 -16.25
CA PHE A 370 -3.96 3.63 -15.98
C PHE A 370 -3.93 4.95 -16.78
N PRO A 371 -5.08 5.52 -17.14
CA PRO A 371 -5.15 6.81 -17.82
C PRO A 371 -4.38 7.90 -17.08
N GLY A 372 -3.71 8.78 -17.85
CA GLY A 372 -2.88 9.85 -17.29
C GLY A 372 -1.44 9.45 -16.98
N TYR A 373 -1.04 8.21 -17.30
CA TYR A 373 0.34 7.72 -17.19
C TYR A 373 0.82 7.12 -18.52
N GLU A 374 2.04 7.48 -18.91
CA GLU A 374 2.77 6.80 -19.96
C GLU A 374 3.75 5.82 -19.34
N VAL A 375 3.90 4.63 -19.95
CA VAL A 375 4.88 3.64 -19.50
C VAL A 375 5.74 3.15 -20.66
N ARG A 376 7.01 2.86 -20.38
CA ARG A 376 7.97 2.26 -21.29
C ARG A 376 8.74 1.15 -20.60
N VAL A 377 9.18 0.18 -21.40
CA VAL A 377 10.16 -0.82 -20.99
C VAL A 377 11.48 -0.42 -21.61
N LEU A 378 12.45 -0.05 -20.77
CA LEU A 378 13.74 0.49 -21.20
C LEU A 378 14.87 -0.52 -20.98
N ASP A 379 15.79 -0.57 -21.92
CA ASP A 379 17.08 -1.23 -21.69
C ASP A 379 17.81 -0.54 -20.50
N PRO A 380 18.20 -1.29 -19.46
CA PRO A 380 18.78 -0.68 -18.25
C PRO A 380 20.10 0.06 -18.47
N GLU A 381 20.87 -0.29 -19.51
CA GLU A 381 22.18 0.30 -19.80
C GLU A 381 22.07 1.48 -20.77
N THR A 382 21.31 1.30 -21.87
CA THR A 382 21.25 2.30 -22.95
C THR A 382 20.08 3.27 -22.79
N ARG A 383 19.12 2.96 -21.93
CA ARG A 383 17.88 3.73 -21.73
C ARG A 383 17.01 3.87 -22.99
N THR A 384 17.21 2.99 -23.96
CA THR A 384 16.37 2.92 -25.17
C THR A 384 15.17 2.01 -24.94
N GLU A 385 14.03 2.35 -25.54
CA GLU A 385 12.82 1.54 -25.44
C GLU A 385 13.03 0.19 -26.13
N LEU A 386 12.65 -0.88 -25.44
CA LEU A 386 12.75 -2.24 -25.90
C LEU A 386 11.49 -2.68 -26.68
N PRO A 387 11.63 -3.60 -27.65
CA PRO A 387 10.50 -4.24 -28.31
C PRO A 387 9.64 -5.05 -27.34
N THR A 388 8.40 -5.30 -27.74
CA THR A 388 7.47 -6.21 -27.05
C THR A 388 8.11 -7.59 -26.82
N GLY A 389 7.91 -8.15 -25.63
CA GLY A 389 8.47 -9.42 -25.19
C GLY A 389 9.88 -9.37 -24.62
N GLU A 390 10.59 -8.25 -24.76
CA GLU A 390 11.92 -8.10 -24.16
C GLU A 390 11.83 -7.54 -22.73
N VAL A 391 12.65 -8.09 -21.83
CA VAL A 391 12.72 -7.69 -20.42
C VAL A 391 13.59 -6.46 -20.25
N GLY A 392 13.05 -5.43 -19.62
CA GLY A 392 13.74 -4.19 -19.31
C GLY A 392 13.19 -3.48 -18.09
N GLU A 393 13.76 -2.34 -17.76
CA GLU A 393 13.32 -1.52 -16.63
C GLU A 393 12.03 -0.77 -16.96
N LEU A 394 11.04 -0.87 -16.08
CA LEU A 394 9.83 -0.08 -16.19
C LEU A 394 10.15 1.39 -15.94
N ALA A 395 9.82 2.22 -16.89
CA ALA A 395 9.86 3.68 -16.75
C ALA A 395 8.44 4.24 -16.86
N VAL A 396 8.10 5.16 -15.97
CA VAL A 396 6.76 5.77 -15.90
C VAL A 396 6.86 7.28 -16.00
N LYS A 397 5.98 7.88 -16.78
CA LYS A 397 5.85 9.33 -16.90
C LYS A 397 4.42 9.75 -16.63
N PRO A 398 4.17 10.57 -15.60
CA PRO A 398 2.83 11.10 -15.34
C PRO A 398 2.48 12.22 -16.34
N GLY A 399 1.22 12.32 -16.75
CA GLY A 399 0.72 13.46 -17.51
C GLY A 399 0.76 14.78 -16.71
N ASP A 400 0.68 14.68 -15.38
CA ASP A 400 0.96 15.77 -14.44
C ASP A 400 1.92 15.29 -13.34
N ARG A 401 3.10 15.93 -13.25
CA ARG A 401 4.14 15.51 -12.31
C ARG A 401 3.75 15.67 -10.84
N ARG A 402 2.74 16.49 -10.53
CA ARG A 402 2.28 16.75 -9.16
C ARG A 402 1.65 15.53 -8.51
N VAL A 403 1.12 14.57 -9.29
CA VAL A 403 0.57 13.31 -8.76
C VAL A 403 1.64 12.28 -8.38
N PHE A 404 2.92 12.55 -8.67
CA PHE A 404 4.07 11.76 -8.23
C PHE A 404 4.72 12.38 -6.99
N PHE A 405 5.70 11.67 -6.40
CA PHE A 405 6.45 12.21 -5.28
C PHE A 405 7.25 13.47 -5.67
N ASP A 406 7.47 14.33 -4.69
CA ASP A 406 8.29 15.53 -4.90
C ASP A 406 9.76 15.18 -4.88
N GLU A 407 10.21 14.50 -3.82
CA GLU A 407 11.61 14.12 -3.61
C GLU A 407 11.75 13.04 -2.53
N TYR A 408 12.89 12.41 -2.50
CA TYR A 408 13.34 11.72 -1.30
C TYR A 408 13.78 12.76 -0.27
N TRP A 409 13.15 12.74 0.89
CA TRP A 409 13.38 13.69 1.98
C TRP A 409 14.86 13.79 2.34
N LYS A 410 15.43 15.00 2.32
CA LYS A 410 16.85 15.28 2.57
C LYS A 410 17.85 14.53 1.65
N ARG A 411 17.40 13.99 0.50
CA ARG A 411 18.24 13.19 -0.41
C ARG A 411 18.08 13.61 -1.89
N PRO A 412 18.45 14.86 -2.25
CA PRO A 412 18.23 15.39 -3.60
C PRO A 412 18.98 14.63 -4.70
N GLU A 413 20.18 14.11 -4.39
CA GLU A 413 20.97 13.31 -5.35
C GLU A 413 20.24 12.02 -5.74
N LYS A 414 19.67 11.31 -4.74
CA LYS A 414 18.89 10.10 -5.00
C LYS A 414 17.59 10.39 -5.75
N THR A 415 17.00 11.55 -5.55
CA THR A 415 15.84 12.00 -6.31
C THR A 415 16.20 12.20 -7.77
N ALA A 416 17.36 12.83 -8.04
CA ALA A 416 17.84 13.05 -9.40
C ALA A 416 18.18 11.74 -10.13
N GLU A 417 18.76 10.75 -9.43
CA GLU A 417 19.09 9.43 -9.99
C GLU A 417 17.85 8.69 -10.55
N LYS A 418 16.66 8.95 -9.97
CA LYS A 418 15.40 8.31 -10.35
C LYS A 418 14.67 8.97 -11.51
N ARG A 419 15.13 10.12 -11.96
CA ARG A 419 14.45 10.90 -13.00
C ARG A 419 15.38 11.14 -14.19
N THR A 420 14.82 10.97 -15.38
CA THR A 420 15.47 11.38 -16.62
C THR A 420 15.19 12.86 -16.90
N ASP A 421 16.02 13.48 -17.75
CA ASP A 421 15.89 14.90 -18.14
C ASP A 421 14.55 15.19 -18.86
N ASP A 422 13.95 14.20 -19.53
CA ASP A 422 12.68 14.29 -20.23
C ASP A 422 11.46 13.86 -19.39
N GLY A 423 11.68 13.61 -18.06
CA GLY A 423 10.62 13.47 -17.07
C GLY A 423 10.12 12.04 -16.81
N TRP A 424 10.85 11.01 -17.25
CA TRP A 424 10.58 9.63 -16.87
C TRP A 424 11.11 9.34 -15.47
N PHE A 425 10.34 8.55 -14.72
CA PHE A 425 10.76 7.96 -13.46
C PHE A 425 11.21 6.51 -13.71
N LEU A 426 12.36 6.16 -13.17
CA LEU A 426 12.96 4.83 -13.27
C LEU A 426 12.64 4.03 -12.01
N THR A 427 11.94 2.90 -12.20
CA THR A 427 11.32 2.17 -11.08
C THR A 427 12.27 1.20 -10.37
N ASP A 428 13.38 0.80 -10.98
CA ASP A 428 14.21 -0.35 -10.63
C ASP A 428 13.45 -1.70 -10.71
N ASP A 429 12.27 -1.73 -11.31
CA ASP A 429 11.51 -2.96 -11.52
C ASP A 429 11.68 -3.42 -12.97
N LEU A 430 12.02 -4.69 -13.17
CA LEU A 430 12.14 -5.30 -14.46
C LEU A 430 10.80 -5.93 -14.86
N VAL A 431 10.38 -5.59 -16.06
CA VAL A 431 9.11 -6.03 -16.64
C VAL A 431 9.29 -6.36 -18.12
N TYR A 432 8.33 -7.04 -18.71
CA TYR A 432 8.13 -7.03 -20.16
C TYR A 432 6.71 -6.66 -20.50
N ARG A 433 6.49 -6.21 -21.73
CA ARG A 433 5.15 -5.94 -22.29
C ARG A 433 4.85 -7.01 -23.32
N ASP A 434 3.68 -7.61 -23.27
CA ASP A 434 3.23 -8.58 -24.28
C ASP A 434 2.57 -7.89 -25.49
N ASP A 435 2.16 -8.70 -26.49
CA ASP A 435 1.53 -8.21 -27.73
C ASP A 435 0.14 -7.59 -27.51
N ASP A 436 -0.54 -7.93 -26.41
CA ASP A 436 -1.85 -7.42 -26.03
C ASP A 436 -1.74 -6.17 -25.12
N GLY A 437 -0.51 -5.75 -24.79
CA GLY A 437 -0.20 -4.54 -24.04
C GLY A 437 -0.18 -4.69 -22.51
N TYR A 438 -0.32 -5.92 -21.99
CA TYR A 438 -0.16 -6.18 -20.57
C TYR A 438 1.30 -6.10 -20.16
N LEU A 439 1.52 -5.65 -18.93
CA LEU A 439 2.83 -5.60 -18.29
C LEU A 439 2.97 -6.80 -17.35
N TRP A 440 4.12 -7.42 -17.38
CA TRP A 440 4.45 -8.59 -16.56
C TRP A 440 5.66 -8.30 -15.72
N PHE A 441 5.54 -8.45 -14.41
CA PHE A 441 6.63 -8.26 -13.48
C PHE A 441 7.59 -9.44 -13.54
N VAL A 442 8.90 -9.17 -13.61
CA VAL A 442 9.94 -10.20 -13.63
C VAL A 442 10.70 -10.22 -12.30
N SER A 443 11.23 -9.07 -11.90
CA SER A 443 11.96 -8.95 -10.62
C SER A 443 12.30 -7.49 -10.33
N ARG A 444 12.84 -7.25 -9.14
CA ARG A 444 13.60 -6.03 -8.87
C ARG A 444 14.96 -6.10 -9.60
N ALA A 445 15.44 -4.97 -10.09
CA ALA A 445 16.75 -4.91 -10.75
C ALA A 445 17.92 -5.32 -9.82
N ASP A 446 17.76 -5.10 -8.50
CA ASP A 446 18.72 -5.47 -7.45
C ASP A 446 18.53 -6.89 -6.90
N ASP A 447 17.47 -7.59 -7.28
CA ASP A 447 17.17 -8.97 -6.89
C ASP A 447 17.45 -10.00 -7.98
N VAL A 448 17.71 -9.55 -9.23
CA VAL A 448 18.07 -10.45 -10.35
C VAL A 448 19.27 -11.32 -10.00
N ILE A 449 19.13 -12.61 -10.23
CA ILE A 449 20.19 -13.60 -10.02
C ILE A 449 20.97 -13.77 -11.33
N LEU A 450 22.29 -13.48 -11.28
CA LEU A 450 23.16 -13.60 -12.44
C LEU A 450 23.87 -14.96 -12.45
N THR A 451 23.21 -15.98 -12.99
CA THR A 451 23.73 -17.35 -13.02
C THR A 451 24.18 -17.79 -14.42
N SER A 452 25.45 -18.15 -14.59
CA SER A 452 26.02 -18.64 -15.87
C SER A 452 25.78 -17.69 -17.07
N GLY A 453 25.67 -16.38 -16.82
CA GLY A 453 25.38 -15.36 -17.85
C GLY A 453 23.88 -15.15 -18.13
N TYR A 454 23.01 -15.91 -17.48
CA TYR A 454 21.57 -15.71 -17.55
C TYR A 454 21.09 -14.80 -16.42
N ARG A 455 20.03 -14.04 -16.70
CA ARG A 455 19.31 -13.24 -15.72
C ARG A 455 18.06 -14.02 -15.32
N VAL A 456 17.96 -14.39 -14.04
CA VAL A 456 16.85 -15.17 -13.49
C VAL A 456 16.13 -14.31 -12.47
N GLY A 457 14.82 -14.18 -12.63
CA GLY A 457 13.95 -13.57 -11.65
C GLY A 457 13.72 -14.52 -10.48
N PRO A 458 13.96 -14.10 -9.22
CA PRO A 458 13.69 -14.99 -8.08
C PRO A 458 12.25 -15.44 -8.02
N MET A 459 11.31 -14.60 -8.45
CA MET A 459 9.87 -14.85 -8.33
C MET A 459 9.38 -16.00 -9.22
N GLU A 460 9.86 -16.10 -10.45
CA GLU A 460 9.49 -17.21 -11.34
C GLU A 460 9.91 -18.57 -10.76
N VAL A 461 11.05 -18.60 -10.04
CA VAL A 461 11.50 -19.80 -9.33
C VAL A 461 10.66 -20.04 -8.06
N GLU A 462 10.33 -19.00 -7.31
CA GLU A 462 9.43 -19.06 -6.14
C GLU A 462 8.06 -19.60 -6.54
N GLU A 463 7.47 -19.06 -7.59
CA GLU A 463 6.18 -19.48 -8.12
C GLU A 463 6.19 -20.93 -8.57
N ALA A 464 7.23 -21.35 -9.29
CA ALA A 464 7.39 -22.76 -9.69
C ALA A 464 7.48 -23.70 -8.49
N ILE A 465 8.15 -23.27 -7.39
CA ILE A 465 8.25 -24.04 -6.14
C ILE A 465 6.88 -24.16 -5.45
N LEU A 466 6.10 -23.08 -5.41
CA LEU A 466 4.79 -23.04 -4.75
C LEU A 466 3.72 -23.92 -5.42
N HIS A 467 3.95 -24.41 -6.63
CA HIS A 467 3.11 -25.46 -7.22
C HIS A 467 3.30 -26.84 -6.55
N HIS A 468 4.28 -26.99 -5.66
CA HIS A 468 4.44 -28.22 -4.90
C HIS A 468 3.53 -28.20 -3.66
N PRO A 469 2.64 -29.19 -3.45
CA PRO A 469 1.63 -29.16 -2.39
C PRO A 469 2.21 -29.19 -0.96
N GLU A 470 3.47 -29.54 -0.80
CA GLU A 470 4.17 -29.49 0.49
C GLU A 470 5.03 -28.21 0.67
N ALA A 471 4.95 -27.22 -0.23
CA ALA A 471 5.61 -25.93 -0.09
C ALA A 471 4.56 -24.87 0.25
N GLU A 472 4.66 -24.26 1.44
CA GLU A 472 3.76 -23.19 1.89
C GLU A 472 4.24 -21.82 1.43
N GLN A 473 5.54 -21.55 1.60
CA GLN A 473 6.19 -20.33 1.14
C GLN A 473 7.60 -20.61 0.59
N ALA A 474 8.06 -19.77 -0.32
CA ALA A 474 9.40 -19.88 -0.89
C ALA A 474 10.04 -18.50 -1.05
N GLY A 475 11.31 -18.38 -0.68
CA GLY A 475 12.12 -17.20 -0.91
C GLY A 475 13.40 -17.57 -1.65
N VAL A 476 13.66 -16.94 -2.80
CA VAL A 476 14.76 -17.28 -3.69
C VAL A 476 15.76 -16.13 -3.80
N VAL A 477 17.04 -16.47 -3.69
CA VAL A 477 18.15 -15.51 -3.79
C VAL A 477 19.33 -16.07 -4.57
N GLY A 478 20.15 -15.18 -5.15
CA GLY A 478 21.47 -15.52 -5.65
C GLY A 478 22.48 -15.63 -4.51
N VAL A 479 23.27 -16.68 -4.52
CA VAL A 479 24.44 -16.84 -3.62
C VAL A 479 25.71 -17.00 -4.45
N PRO A 480 26.86 -16.48 -4.00
CA PRO A 480 28.11 -16.57 -4.75
C PRO A 480 28.46 -18.01 -5.15
N ASP A 481 28.84 -18.22 -6.40
CA ASP A 481 29.28 -19.51 -6.96
C ASP A 481 30.49 -19.31 -7.85
N GLU A 482 31.57 -20.05 -7.58
CA GLU A 482 32.88 -19.89 -8.31
C GLU A 482 32.78 -20.15 -9.82
N THR A 483 31.81 -20.94 -10.25
CA THR A 483 31.67 -21.36 -11.66
C THR A 483 30.59 -20.55 -12.39
N ARG A 484 29.53 -20.12 -11.70
CA ARG A 484 28.34 -19.53 -12.31
C ARG A 484 28.23 -18.02 -12.07
N GLY A 485 29.12 -17.44 -11.25
CA GLY A 485 28.94 -16.11 -10.68
C GLY A 485 28.01 -16.17 -9.46
N GLU A 486 26.75 -16.51 -9.68
CA GLU A 486 25.79 -16.83 -8.63
C GLU A 486 25.13 -18.18 -8.88
N ALA A 487 24.74 -18.86 -7.81
CA ALA A 487 23.86 -20.03 -7.83
C ALA A 487 22.53 -19.68 -7.19
N ILE A 488 21.45 -20.22 -7.74
CA ILE A 488 20.10 -20.05 -7.19
C ILE A 488 19.99 -20.86 -5.91
N LYS A 489 19.58 -20.18 -4.83
CA LYS A 489 19.27 -20.79 -3.54
C LYS A 489 17.84 -20.47 -3.15
N ALA A 490 17.05 -21.53 -2.92
CA ALA A 490 15.70 -21.43 -2.42
C ALA A 490 15.67 -21.70 -0.92
N TYR A 491 14.93 -20.90 -0.18
CA TYR A 491 14.49 -21.15 1.18
C TYR A 491 13.02 -21.49 1.10
N VAL A 492 12.62 -22.64 1.59
CA VAL A 492 11.25 -23.16 1.50
C VAL A 492 10.70 -23.41 2.88
N GLN A 493 9.54 -22.86 3.16
CA GLN A 493 8.76 -23.18 4.34
C GLN A 493 7.82 -24.32 3.96
N PRO A 494 7.95 -25.51 4.59
CA PRO A 494 7.06 -26.63 4.32
C PRO A 494 5.66 -26.40 4.92
N ALA A 495 4.63 -26.91 4.25
CA ALA A 495 3.24 -26.81 4.71
C ALA A 495 2.95 -27.61 6.01
N THR A 496 3.83 -28.54 6.38
CA THR A 496 3.74 -29.32 7.63
C THR A 496 5.12 -29.62 8.20
N ASP A 497 5.21 -29.83 9.51
CA ASP A 497 6.47 -30.22 10.20
C ASP A 497 6.92 -31.65 9.89
N ASP A 498 6.01 -32.53 9.42
CA ASP A 498 6.28 -33.93 9.10
C ASP A 498 6.51 -34.13 7.61
N TYR A 499 7.73 -33.85 7.14
CA TYR A 499 8.14 -34.00 5.74
C TYR A 499 9.50 -34.69 5.62
N ASP A 500 9.71 -35.40 4.50
CA ASP A 500 11.02 -35.97 4.14
C ASP A 500 11.83 -34.94 3.34
N SER A 501 12.79 -34.32 3.99
CA SER A 501 13.59 -33.22 3.43
C SER A 501 14.40 -33.60 2.18
N ASP A 502 14.86 -34.86 2.04
CA ASP A 502 15.62 -35.30 0.86
C ASP A 502 14.71 -35.60 -0.32
N ARG A 503 13.53 -36.18 -0.04
CA ARG A 503 12.48 -36.37 -1.05
C ARG A 503 11.96 -35.02 -1.56
N LEU A 504 11.50 -34.17 -0.65
CA LEU A 504 10.92 -32.85 -1.01
C LEU A 504 11.92 -31.99 -1.79
N ARG A 505 13.20 -31.99 -1.39
CA ARG A 505 14.27 -31.28 -2.14
C ARG A 505 14.42 -31.79 -3.57
N THR A 506 14.29 -33.09 -3.77
CA THR A 506 14.41 -33.70 -5.10
C THR A 506 13.19 -33.37 -5.95
N GLU A 507 12.00 -33.52 -5.40
CA GLU A 507 10.72 -33.22 -6.07
C GLU A 507 10.62 -31.76 -6.48
N ILE A 508 10.98 -30.81 -5.61
CA ILE A 508 11.03 -29.37 -5.94
C ILE A 508 12.00 -29.09 -7.09
N ARG A 509 13.21 -29.69 -7.08
CA ARG A 509 14.16 -29.48 -8.18
C ARG A 509 13.68 -30.03 -9.51
N GLU A 510 13.04 -31.18 -9.50
CA GLU A 510 12.44 -31.79 -10.69
C GLU A 510 11.27 -30.93 -11.18
N LEU A 511 10.41 -30.49 -10.29
CA LEU A 511 9.26 -29.63 -10.61
C LEU A 511 9.71 -28.31 -11.26
N VAL A 512 10.69 -27.61 -10.68
CA VAL A 512 11.21 -26.37 -11.26
C VAL A 512 11.85 -26.60 -12.62
N ARG A 513 12.61 -27.68 -12.81
CA ARG A 513 13.19 -28.03 -14.12
C ARG A 513 12.14 -28.35 -15.19
N ASP A 514 11.05 -28.98 -14.79
CA ASP A 514 9.98 -29.34 -15.72
C ASP A 514 9.14 -28.11 -16.12
N ARG A 515 9.06 -27.10 -15.26
CA ARG A 515 8.25 -25.90 -15.50
C ARG A 515 9.03 -24.73 -16.09
N LEU A 516 10.33 -24.61 -15.74
CA LEU A 516 11.22 -23.54 -16.15
C LEU A 516 12.42 -24.06 -16.95
N ALA A 517 13.32 -23.17 -17.35
CA ALA A 517 14.53 -23.58 -18.06
C ALA A 517 15.54 -24.27 -17.13
N GLU A 518 16.40 -25.12 -17.71
CA GLU A 518 17.39 -25.91 -16.95
C GLU A 518 18.36 -25.07 -16.12
N TYR A 519 18.60 -23.79 -16.48
CA TYR A 519 19.47 -22.90 -15.72
C TYR A 519 18.78 -22.24 -14.52
N GLU A 520 17.46 -22.34 -14.37
CA GLU A 520 16.63 -21.71 -13.34
C GLU A 520 16.40 -22.59 -12.11
N TYR A 521 16.77 -23.87 -12.16
CA TYR A 521 16.56 -24.74 -11.00
C TYR A 521 17.42 -24.34 -9.80
N PRO A 522 16.89 -24.41 -8.56
CA PRO A 522 17.65 -24.08 -7.36
C PRO A 522 18.73 -25.13 -7.08
N LYS A 523 19.99 -24.70 -7.17
CA LYS A 523 21.15 -25.54 -6.82
C LYS A 523 21.15 -25.90 -5.33
N HIS A 524 20.74 -24.94 -4.51
CA HIS A 524 20.64 -25.07 -3.07
C HIS A 524 19.18 -24.90 -2.63
N ILE A 525 18.71 -25.80 -1.77
CA ILE A 525 17.39 -25.69 -1.12
C ILE A 525 17.61 -25.86 0.38
N ALA A 526 17.18 -24.88 1.15
CA ALA A 526 17.15 -24.91 2.60
C ALA A 526 15.69 -24.87 3.06
N PHE A 527 15.33 -25.75 3.98
CA PHE A 527 14.02 -25.68 4.63
C PHE A 527 14.13 -24.82 5.89
N VAL A 528 13.14 -23.98 6.12
CA VAL A 528 13.06 -23.05 7.25
C VAL A 528 11.69 -23.12 7.88
N ASP A 529 11.62 -22.86 9.17
CA ASP A 529 10.35 -22.85 9.90
C ASP A 529 9.52 -21.60 9.54
N GLU A 530 10.19 -20.48 9.21
CA GLU A 530 9.58 -19.21 8.84
C GLU A 530 10.52 -18.41 7.94
N LEU A 531 9.96 -17.73 6.93
CA LEU A 531 10.72 -16.81 6.08
C LEU A 531 10.74 -15.39 6.69
N PRO A 532 11.88 -14.67 6.61
CA PRO A 532 11.93 -13.28 7.05
C PRO A 532 11.06 -12.42 6.15
N THR A 533 10.06 -11.75 6.74
CA THR A 533 9.15 -10.86 6.02
C THR A 533 9.24 -9.43 6.51
N THR A 534 8.79 -8.49 5.69
CA THR A 534 8.54 -7.11 6.09
C THR A 534 7.26 -7.05 6.93
N SER A 535 7.00 -5.90 7.55
CA SER A 535 5.71 -5.62 8.22
C SER A 535 4.49 -5.67 7.26
N THR A 536 4.73 -5.74 5.95
CA THR A 536 3.71 -5.92 4.91
C THR A 536 3.59 -7.36 4.42
N GLY A 537 4.32 -8.32 5.00
CA GLY A 537 4.33 -9.73 4.59
C GLY A 537 5.29 -10.06 3.45
N LYS A 538 5.99 -9.08 2.85
CA LYS A 538 6.93 -9.33 1.74
C LYS A 538 8.21 -9.99 2.22
N ILE A 539 8.70 -10.98 1.48
CA ILE A 539 9.96 -11.68 1.77
C ILE A 539 11.15 -10.70 1.75
N GLN A 540 11.91 -10.69 2.84
CA GLN A 540 13.14 -9.88 2.96
C GLN A 540 14.32 -10.65 2.37
N ARG A 541 14.47 -10.64 1.03
CA ARG A 541 15.55 -11.39 0.35
C ARG A 541 16.95 -11.00 0.82
N ARG A 542 17.15 -9.77 1.28
CA ARG A 542 18.42 -9.34 1.87
C ARG A 542 18.81 -10.21 3.08
N SER A 543 17.88 -10.48 3.97
CA SER A 543 18.12 -11.33 5.15
C SER A 543 18.37 -12.80 4.78
N LEU A 544 17.93 -13.24 3.59
CA LEU A 544 18.22 -14.57 3.07
C LEU A 544 19.62 -14.67 2.41
N ARG A 545 20.24 -13.55 2.05
CA ARG A 545 21.60 -13.50 1.47
C ARG A 545 22.70 -13.46 2.53
N GLU A 546 22.41 -13.06 3.74
CA GLU A 546 23.32 -13.03 4.91
C GLU A 546 23.44 -14.40 5.56
#